data_8065e4016cd0eaf8bf716c1846f99efe
#
_entry.id   8065e4016cd0eaf8bf716c1846f99efe
#
_cell.length_a   1.000
_cell.length_b   1.000
_cell.length_c   1.000
_cell.angle_alpha   90.00
_cell.angle_beta   90.00
_cell.angle_gamma   90.00
#
_symmetry.space_group_name_H-M   'P 1'
#
loop_
_entity.id
_entity.type
_entity.pdbx_description
1 polymer ?
#
loop_
_entity_poly.entity_id
_entity_poly.type
_entity_poly.pdbx_seq_one_letter_code
_entity_poly.pdbx_strand_id
1 'polypeptide(L)'
;HCRNETESGHTVVTKLSRRAVAGLCAIVLVAAAGIWAAMDLEEHLTVGGFKDENSPSFHADRELEDRLGIGAPNVIVRIAPVSGSVDSPETRATAEDVVKVVAQLAVPASIQSYWESGLPYLKSQDGRSALILATLPGDEDAADAAVRALGPDLDELEIEGINVGLTGQAEILREATDVSKDGLVRAELIAVPISVFLLLLIFGSLTAAALPVVLGVLCSLSSLLVMRLLTMWMDVSVFALNLVTGLALGLAIDYSLLIIARYRETLSAIDDPTDEDYRRASEYAVRRTRRTVIISTATIAIALGGALMIDLGYLRSI
;
A
#
# COMPACT_ATOMS: atom_id res chain seq x y z
N HIS A 1 -15.78 6.13 73.54
CA HIS A 1 -14.47 5.91 72.92
C HIS A 1 -14.58 5.94 71.42
N CYS A 2 -14.51 7.16 70.85
CA CYS A 2 -14.20 7.38 69.45
C CYS A 2 -12.73 7.11 69.24
N ARG A 3 -12.37 6.33 68.23
CA ARG A 3 -11.13 6.54 67.48
C ARG A 3 -11.05 5.71 66.24
N ASN A 4 -10.91 6.45 65.14
CA ASN A 4 -10.19 6.12 63.89
C ASN A 4 -10.62 4.90 63.07
N GLU A 5 -11.52 5.16 62.17
CA GLU A 5 -11.54 4.51 60.86
C GLU A 5 -11.32 5.61 59.77
N THR A 6 -10.09 6.02 59.62
CA THR A 6 -9.62 6.78 58.46
C THR A 6 -8.32 6.13 58.00
N GLU A 7 -8.23 5.96 56.68
CA GLU A 7 -7.08 5.53 55.92
C GLU A 7 -6.92 4.04 55.66
N SER A 8 -7.55 3.59 54.64
CA SER A 8 -6.96 2.55 53.79
C SER A 8 -7.39 2.73 52.34
N GLY A 9 -7.02 3.86 51.77
CA GLY A 9 -6.92 4.01 50.33
C GLY A 9 -5.73 3.18 49.84
N HIS A 10 -5.89 1.88 49.72
CA HIS A 10 -4.90 1.03 49.09
C HIS A 10 -4.82 1.37 47.60
N THR A 11 -3.83 2.17 47.28
CA THR A 11 -3.23 2.26 45.95
C THR A 11 -2.79 0.83 45.60
N VAL A 12 -3.62 0.14 44.83
CA VAL A 12 -3.25 -1.12 44.16
C VAL A 12 -2.26 -0.78 43.06
N VAL A 13 -1.04 -0.45 43.42
CA VAL A 13 0.11 -0.51 42.52
C VAL A 13 0.43 -2.00 42.41
N THR A 14 -0.25 -2.67 41.47
CA THR A 14 0.09 -4.01 41.03
C THR A 14 1.57 -4.01 40.66
N LYS A 15 2.40 -4.70 41.46
CA LYS A 15 3.78 -5.03 41.11
C LYS A 15 3.72 -5.86 39.84
N LEU A 16 3.76 -5.23 38.65
CA LEU A 16 3.92 -5.95 37.39
C LEU A 16 5.12 -6.86 37.51
N SER A 17 4.93 -8.15 37.29
CA SER A 17 6.05 -9.09 37.30
C SER A 17 7.08 -8.64 36.24
N ARG A 18 8.39 -8.87 36.50
CA ARG A 18 9.46 -8.53 35.56
C ARG A 18 9.16 -9.07 34.13
N ARG A 19 8.46 -10.19 34.03
CA ARG A 19 8.03 -10.79 32.76
C ARG A 19 6.94 -9.97 32.05
N ALA A 20 5.97 -9.44 32.82
CA ALA A 20 4.92 -8.59 32.25
C ALA A 20 5.48 -7.25 31.78
N VAL A 21 6.41 -6.64 32.49
CA VAL A 21 7.11 -5.43 32.09
C VAL A 21 7.94 -5.69 30.81
N ALA A 22 8.70 -6.78 30.77
CA ALA A 22 9.47 -7.16 29.58
C ALA A 22 8.58 -7.39 28.35
N GLY A 23 7.42 -8.06 28.54
CA GLY A 23 6.44 -8.25 27.47
C GLY A 23 5.85 -6.94 26.96
N LEU A 24 5.49 -6.02 27.86
CA LEU A 24 4.99 -4.69 27.48
C LEU A 24 6.05 -3.88 26.72
N CYS A 25 7.28 -3.88 27.21
CA CYS A 25 8.40 -3.22 26.51
C CYS A 25 8.62 -3.80 25.11
N ALA A 26 8.55 -5.12 24.95
CA ALA A 26 8.68 -5.76 23.64
C ALA A 26 7.54 -5.34 22.68
N ILE A 27 6.29 -5.28 23.16
CA ILE A 27 5.14 -4.81 22.38
C ILE A 27 5.34 -3.35 21.93
N VAL A 28 5.76 -2.49 22.86
CA VAL A 28 6.02 -1.07 22.55
C VAL A 28 7.16 -0.92 21.55
N LEU A 29 8.22 -1.68 21.68
CA LEU A 29 9.36 -1.67 20.74
C LEU A 29 8.92 -2.13 19.35
N VAL A 30 8.14 -3.22 19.25
CA VAL A 30 7.62 -3.69 17.96
C VAL A 30 6.68 -2.67 17.33
N ALA A 31 5.80 -2.05 18.13
CA ALA A 31 4.91 -1.01 17.64
C ALA A 31 5.70 0.21 17.13
N ALA A 32 6.69 0.68 17.88
CA ALA A 32 7.54 1.81 17.48
C ALA A 32 8.35 1.49 16.20
N ALA A 33 8.93 0.29 16.13
CA ALA A 33 9.64 -0.17 14.95
C ALA A 33 8.71 -0.32 13.73
N GLY A 34 7.47 -0.80 13.93
CA GLY A 34 6.47 -0.90 12.88
C GLY A 34 6.01 0.46 12.37
N ILE A 35 5.83 1.45 13.26
CA ILE A 35 5.51 2.83 12.87
C ILE A 35 6.66 3.45 12.07
N TRP A 36 7.90 3.26 12.54
CA TRP A 36 9.07 3.71 11.79
C TRP A 36 9.13 3.06 10.40
N ALA A 37 8.93 1.74 10.34
CA ALA A 37 8.90 1.03 9.08
C ALA A 37 7.79 1.53 8.14
N ALA A 38 6.61 1.84 8.66
CA ALA A 38 5.49 2.38 7.87
C ALA A 38 5.84 3.72 7.21
N MET A 39 6.62 4.57 7.87
CA MET A 39 7.03 5.88 7.34
C MET A 39 8.14 5.77 6.28
N ASP A 40 9.01 4.78 6.40
CA ASP A 40 10.18 4.60 5.53
C ASP A 40 9.91 3.62 4.36
N LEU A 41 8.87 2.79 4.48
CA LEU A 41 8.58 1.71 3.54
C LEU A 41 8.23 2.20 2.14
N GLU A 42 7.47 3.31 2.02
CA GLU A 42 6.99 3.82 0.73
C GLU A 42 8.11 4.12 -0.26
N GLU A 43 9.25 4.63 0.22
CA GLU A 43 10.42 4.96 -0.60
C GLU A 43 11.18 3.71 -1.09
N HIS A 44 10.84 2.52 -0.56
CA HIS A 44 11.52 1.26 -0.83
C HIS A 44 10.63 0.21 -1.51
N LEU A 45 9.39 0.58 -1.82
CA LEU A 45 8.47 -0.27 -2.59
C LEU A 45 8.60 0.03 -4.07
N THR A 46 8.47 -1.01 -4.89
CA THR A 46 8.52 -0.87 -6.35
C THR A 46 7.11 -0.81 -6.92
N VAL A 47 6.91 0.05 -7.92
CA VAL A 47 5.67 0.13 -8.71
C VAL A 47 5.74 -0.86 -9.88
N GLY A 48 6.96 -1.28 -10.25
CA GLY A 48 7.28 -2.11 -11.40
C GLY A 48 6.98 -3.60 -11.23
N GLY A 49 7.57 -4.39 -12.14
CA GLY A 49 7.46 -5.85 -12.13
C GLY A 49 6.32 -6.40 -13.00
N PHE A 50 5.62 -5.54 -13.75
CA PHE A 50 4.56 -5.97 -14.68
C PHE A 50 5.11 -6.55 -15.98
N LYS A 51 6.38 -6.31 -16.30
CA LYS A 51 7.04 -6.85 -17.48
C LYS A 51 7.72 -8.18 -17.14
N ASP A 52 7.45 -9.20 -17.93
CA ASP A 52 8.19 -10.45 -17.87
C ASP A 52 9.51 -10.26 -18.64
N GLU A 53 10.62 -10.20 -17.91
CA GLU A 53 11.97 -10.03 -18.46
C GLU A 53 12.38 -11.17 -19.39
N ASN A 54 11.74 -12.34 -19.29
CA ASN A 54 11.99 -13.49 -20.16
C ASN A 54 11.11 -13.48 -21.42
N SER A 55 10.18 -12.52 -21.54
CA SER A 55 9.29 -12.47 -22.69
C SER A 55 10.03 -12.03 -23.95
N PRO A 56 9.66 -12.58 -25.14
CA PRO A 56 10.22 -12.13 -26.41
C PRO A 56 9.99 -10.65 -26.68
N SER A 57 8.88 -10.08 -26.20
CA SER A 57 8.57 -8.66 -26.36
C SER A 57 9.52 -7.78 -25.54
N PHE A 58 9.85 -8.18 -24.31
CA PHE A 58 10.82 -7.46 -23.50
C PHE A 58 12.22 -7.43 -24.12
N HIS A 59 12.65 -8.59 -24.67
CA HIS A 59 13.93 -8.66 -25.37
C HIS A 59 13.94 -7.82 -26.66
N ALA A 60 12.82 -7.80 -27.39
CA ALA A 60 12.68 -6.96 -28.59
C ALA A 60 12.72 -5.46 -28.26
N ASP A 61 12.03 -5.04 -27.19
CA ASP A 61 12.04 -3.64 -26.73
C ASP A 61 13.45 -3.22 -26.31
N ARG A 62 14.17 -4.06 -25.56
CA ARG A 62 15.57 -3.80 -25.18
C ARG A 62 16.50 -3.74 -26.39
N GLU A 63 16.34 -4.66 -27.34
CA GLU A 63 17.16 -4.65 -28.55
C GLU A 63 16.93 -3.38 -29.41
N LEU A 64 15.68 -2.89 -29.44
CA LEU A 64 15.36 -1.61 -30.08
C LEU A 64 16.00 -0.43 -29.34
N GLU A 65 15.93 -0.42 -28.01
CA GLU A 65 16.54 0.61 -27.17
C GLU A 65 18.06 0.64 -27.35
N ASP A 66 18.71 -0.53 -27.28
CA ASP A 66 20.16 -0.66 -27.44
C ASP A 66 20.65 -0.27 -28.85
N ARG A 67 19.88 -0.58 -29.88
CA ARG A 67 20.27 -0.30 -31.28
C ARG A 67 19.91 1.08 -31.77
N LEU A 68 18.77 1.61 -31.34
CA LEU A 68 18.23 2.88 -31.86
C LEU A 68 18.38 4.01 -30.82
N GLY A 69 18.72 3.71 -29.57
CA GLY A 69 18.81 4.68 -28.48
C GLY A 69 17.46 5.26 -28.06
N ILE A 70 16.35 4.64 -28.50
CA ILE A 70 14.98 5.06 -28.20
C ILE A 70 14.16 3.85 -27.80
N GLY A 71 13.60 3.90 -26.58
CA GLY A 71 12.61 2.92 -26.11
C GLY A 71 11.20 3.21 -26.63
N ALA A 72 10.27 2.29 -26.36
CA ALA A 72 8.85 2.53 -26.62
C ALA A 72 8.36 3.74 -25.79
N PRO A 73 7.52 4.63 -26.37
CA PRO A 73 6.97 5.76 -25.63
C PRO A 73 6.19 5.29 -24.41
N ASN A 74 6.59 5.74 -23.23
CA ASN A 74 5.92 5.41 -21.96
C ASN A 74 5.15 6.61 -21.38
N VAL A 75 5.30 7.79 -21.97
CA VAL A 75 4.57 9.01 -21.67
C VAL A 75 3.96 9.58 -22.93
N ILE A 76 2.71 10.00 -22.82
CA ILE A 76 1.93 10.62 -23.88
C ILE A 76 1.28 11.88 -23.31
N VAL A 77 1.56 13.04 -23.91
CA VAL A 77 0.87 14.28 -23.56
C VAL A 77 -0.13 14.60 -24.67
N ARG A 78 -1.39 14.74 -24.30
CA ARG A 78 -2.48 15.14 -25.17
C ARG A 78 -2.75 16.63 -25.00
N ILE A 79 -2.74 17.38 -26.08
CA ILE A 79 -3.11 18.80 -26.09
C ILE A 79 -4.40 18.95 -26.90
N ALA A 80 -5.41 19.59 -26.29
CA ALA A 80 -6.72 19.76 -26.88
C ALA A 80 -7.28 21.15 -26.54
N PRO A 81 -7.36 22.08 -27.52
CA PRO A 81 -8.04 23.33 -27.30
C PRO A 81 -9.55 23.11 -27.08
N VAL A 82 -10.14 23.86 -26.14
CA VAL A 82 -11.60 23.81 -25.85
C VAL A 82 -12.40 24.28 -27.06
N SER A 83 -11.86 25.26 -27.81
CA SER A 83 -12.42 25.78 -29.04
C SER A 83 -11.34 26.00 -30.09
N GLY A 84 -11.67 25.75 -31.36
CA GLY A 84 -10.72 25.94 -32.45
C GLY A 84 -10.01 24.65 -32.88
N SER A 85 -8.81 24.79 -33.40
CA SER A 85 -7.98 23.71 -33.99
C SER A 85 -6.64 23.61 -33.27
N VAL A 86 -6.07 22.41 -33.24
CA VAL A 86 -4.69 22.18 -32.77
C VAL A 86 -3.63 22.94 -33.61
N ASP A 87 -3.98 23.38 -34.80
CA ASP A 87 -3.09 24.14 -35.67
C ASP A 87 -3.07 25.64 -35.35
N SER A 88 -3.86 26.10 -34.36
CA SER A 88 -3.84 27.53 -33.97
C SER A 88 -2.48 27.92 -33.38
N PRO A 89 -2.06 29.19 -33.59
CA PRO A 89 -0.77 29.68 -33.09
C PRO A 89 -0.65 29.54 -31.57
N GLU A 90 -1.74 29.74 -30.85
CA GLU A 90 -1.78 29.59 -29.35
C GLU A 90 -1.52 28.13 -28.93
N THR A 91 -2.24 27.18 -29.55
CA THR A 91 -2.07 25.75 -29.20
C THR A 91 -0.67 25.28 -29.59
N ARG A 92 -0.09 25.80 -30.67
CA ARG A 92 1.30 25.51 -31.06
C ARG A 92 2.29 26.02 -30.01
N ALA A 93 2.12 27.25 -29.54
CA ALA A 93 3.00 27.82 -28.49
C ALA A 93 2.95 27.00 -27.21
N THR A 94 1.75 26.64 -26.73
CA THR A 94 1.58 25.75 -25.58
C THR A 94 2.26 24.39 -25.81
N ALA A 95 2.14 23.81 -26.99
CA ALA A 95 2.77 22.53 -27.31
C ALA A 95 4.31 22.64 -27.31
N GLU A 96 4.89 23.73 -27.78
CA GLU A 96 6.33 23.98 -27.74
C GLU A 96 6.83 24.13 -26.28
N ASP A 97 6.05 24.74 -25.39
CA ASP A 97 6.38 24.85 -23.97
C ASP A 97 6.26 23.50 -23.26
N VAL A 98 5.23 22.70 -23.56
CA VAL A 98 5.11 21.32 -23.07
C VAL A 98 6.30 20.47 -23.51
N VAL A 99 6.73 20.57 -24.78
CA VAL A 99 7.93 19.86 -25.27
C VAL A 99 9.16 20.23 -24.47
N LYS A 100 9.35 21.51 -24.11
CA LYS A 100 10.49 21.97 -23.30
C LYS A 100 10.48 21.36 -21.90
N VAL A 101 9.29 21.27 -21.26
CA VAL A 101 9.14 20.66 -19.94
C VAL A 101 9.42 19.17 -20.02
N VAL A 102 8.82 18.45 -20.96
CA VAL A 102 9.04 17.02 -21.16
C VAL A 102 10.51 16.70 -21.48
N ALA A 103 11.18 17.55 -22.24
CA ALA A 103 12.59 17.37 -22.64
C ALA A 103 13.58 17.49 -21.47
N GLN A 104 13.16 17.98 -20.31
CA GLN A 104 14.02 18.01 -19.11
C GLN A 104 14.20 16.62 -18.50
N LEU A 105 13.22 15.72 -18.68
CA LEU A 105 13.20 14.40 -18.05
C LEU A 105 13.23 13.26 -19.08
N ALA A 106 12.71 13.47 -20.27
CA ALA A 106 12.68 12.46 -21.32
C ALA A 106 14.01 12.38 -22.10
N VAL A 107 14.23 11.25 -22.78
CA VAL A 107 15.31 11.12 -23.77
C VAL A 107 15.01 12.06 -24.95
N PRO A 108 15.82 13.09 -25.22
CA PRO A 108 15.48 14.10 -26.23
C PRO A 108 15.19 13.51 -27.63
N ALA A 109 15.94 12.48 -28.02
CA ALA A 109 15.75 11.80 -29.31
C ALA A 109 14.44 11.00 -29.41
N SER A 110 13.76 10.73 -28.30
CA SER A 110 12.50 9.96 -28.25
C SER A 110 11.26 10.84 -28.37
N ILE A 111 11.40 12.16 -28.25
CA ILE A 111 10.25 13.07 -28.26
C ILE A 111 9.74 13.21 -29.70
N GLN A 112 8.46 12.87 -29.88
CA GLN A 112 7.76 13.01 -31.15
C GLN A 112 6.53 13.91 -30.96
N SER A 113 6.61 15.13 -31.42
CA SER A 113 5.51 16.10 -31.37
C SER A 113 4.83 16.22 -32.72
N TYR A 114 3.47 16.30 -32.73
CA TYR A 114 2.72 16.62 -33.94
C TYR A 114 3.20 17.94 -34.57
N TRP A 115 3.44 18.94 -33.73
CA TRP A 115 3.79 20.29 -34.20
C TRP A 115 5.18 20.42 -34.81
N GLU A 116 6.10 19.50 -34.48
CA GLU A 116 7.44 19.42 -35.08
C GLU A 116 7.48 18.48 -36.27
N SER A 117 6.89 17.29 -36.14
CA SER A 117 7.00 16.24 -37.16
C SER A 117 5.93 16.33 -38.25
N GLY A 118 4.78 16.92 -37.97
CA GLY A 118 3.64 16.96 -38.87
C GLY A 118 3.00 15.59 -39.14
N LEU A 119 3.33 14.57 -38.35
CA LEU A 119 2.88 13.19 -38.55
C LEU A 119 1.37 13.05 -38.34
N PRO A 120 0.59 12.62 -39.36
CA PRO A 120 -0.87 12.62 -39.28
C PRO A 120 -1.45 11.74 -38.16
N TYR A 121 -0.75 10.68 -37.78
CA TYR A 121 -1.21 9.76 -36.71
C TYR A 121 -1.10 10.35 -35.30
N LEU A 122 -0.38 11.47 -35.14
CA LEU A 122 -0.31 12.22 -33.88
C LEU A 122 -1.43 13.26 -33.74
N LYS A 123 -2.28 13.42 -34.73
CA LYS A 123 -3.43 14.33 -34.76
C LYS A 123 -4.73 13.52 -34.79
N SER A 124 -5.73 13.92 -34.02
CA SER A 124 -7.05 13.33 -34.08
C SER A 124 -7.73 13.61 -35.41
N GLN A 125 -8.62 12.70 -35.87
CA GLN A 125 -9.31 12.83 -37.15
C GLN A 125 -10.17 14.10 -37.25
N ASP A 126 -10.70 14.56 -36.12
CA ASP A 126 -11.49 15.79 -36.01
C ASP A 126 -10.64 17.06 -35.87
N GLY A 127 -9.31 16.94 -35.82
CA GLY A 127 -8.38 18.04 -35.64
C GLY A 127 -8.46 18.78 -34.32
N ARG A 128 -9.12 18.19 -33.31
CA ARG A 128 -9.37 18.82 -32.00
C ARG A 128 -8.38 18.42 -30.92
N SER A 129 -7.54 17.44 -31.16
CA SER A 129 -6.45 17.07 -30.26
C SER A 129 -5.23 16.58 -31.02
N ALA A 130 -4.06 16.75 -30.43
CA ALA A 130 -2.83 16.18 -30.95
C ALA A 130 -1.92 15.73 -29.77
N LEU A 131 -0.95 14.90 -30.10
CA LEU A 131 -0.14 14.15 -29.15
C LEU A 131 1.34 14.56 -29.24
N ILE A 132 1.96 14.52 -28.08
CA ILE A 132 3.40 14.48 -27.89
C ILE A 132 3.71 13.13 -27.25
N LEU A 133 4.56 12.32 -27.88
CA LEU A 133 5.04 11.05 -27.37
C LEU A 133 6.46 11.25 -26.84
N ALA A 134 6.77 10.63 -25.71
CA ALA A 134 8.11 10.68 -25.14
C ALA A 134 8.46 9.37 -24.41
N THR A 135 9.75 9.09 -24.32
CA THR A 135 10.27 7.98 -23.50
C THR A 135 11.02 8.56 -22.32
N LEU A 136 10.55 8.28 -21.12
CA LEU A 136 11.29 8.54 -19.88
C LEU A 136 12.32 7.43 -19.70
N PRO A 137 13.58 7.77 -19.36
CA PRO A 137 14.64 6.79 -19.18
C PRO A 137 14.50 6.05 -17.85
N GLY A 138 15.09 4.86 -17.79
CA GLY A 138 15.13 4.05 -16.59
C GLY A 138 14.05 2.97 -16.54
N ASP A 139 13.89 2.39 -15.36
CA ASP A 139 12.87 1.39 -15.08
C ASP A 139 11.49 2.02 -14.79
N GLU A 140 10.54 1.19 -14.41
CA GLU A 140 9.17 1.63 -14.12
C GLU A 140 9.10 2.57 -12.92
N ASP A 141 9.99 2.40 -11.93
CA ASP A 141 10.04 3.26 -10.74
C ASP A 141 10.63 4.64 -11.07
N ALA A 142 11.67 4.69 -11.89
CA ALA A 142 12.23 5.95 -12.40
C ALA A 142 11.20 6.71 -13.26
N ALA A 143 10.43 6.00 -14.08
CA ALA A 143 9.37 6.58 -14.90
C ALA A 143 8.21 7.13 -14.03
N ASP A 144 7.80 6.42 -12.96
CA ASP A 144 6.80 6.91 -11.99
C ASP A 144 7.28 8.21 -11.31
N ALA A 145 8.53 8.23 -10.83
CA ALA A 145 9.11 9.42 -10.20
C ALA A 145 9.17 10.61 -11.17
N ALA A 146 9.54 10.38 -12.43
CA ALA A 146 9.60 11.40 -13.45
C ALA A 146 8.20 11.94 -13.81
N VAL A 147 7.19 11.08 -13.90
CA VAL A 147 5.80 11.50 -14.15
C VAL A 147 5.25 12.31 -12.98
N ARG A 148 5.57 11.94 -11.73
CA ARG A 148 5.20 12.75 -10.55
C ARG A 148 5.83 14.13 -10.56
N ALA A 149 7.03 14.28 -11.11
CA ALA A 149 7.67 15.57 -11.28
C ALA A 149 7.06 16.38 -12.45
N LEU A 150 6.66 15.71 -13.55
CA LEU A 150 6.05 16.35 -14.71
C LEU A 150 4.65 16.92 -14.45
N GLY A 151 3.83 16.25 -13.64
CA GLY A 151 2.43 16.61 -13.43
C GLY A 151 2.24 18.08 -13.04
N PRO A 152 2.83 18.56 -11.94
CA PRO A 152 2.72 19.97 -11.52
C PRO A 152 3.20 20.98 -12.57
N ASP A 153 4.31 20.66 -13.27
CA ASP A 153 4.87 21.54 -14.29
C ASP A 153 3.95 21.65 -15.52
N LEU A 154 3.25 20.55 -15.86
CA LEU A 154 2.25 20.55 -16.95
C LEU A 154 0.96 21.25 -16.52
N ASP A 155 0.53 21.12 -15.27
CA ASP A 155 -0.63 21.83 -14.73
C ASP A 155 -0.42 23.35 -14.76
N GLU A 156 0.81 23.81 -14.51
CA GLU A 156 1.16 25.25 -14.63
C GLU A 156 1.08 25.75 -16.07
N LEU A 157 1.24 24.88 -17.06
CA LEU A 157 1.11 25.22 -18.49
C LEU A 157 -0.33 25.14 -19.00
N GLU A 158 -1.28 24.74 -18.16
CA GLU A 158 -2.69 24.71 -18.52
C GLU A 158 -3.22 26.15 -18.66
N ILE A 159 -3.32 26.60 -19.90
CA ILE A 159 -3.81 27.93 -20.25
C ILE A 159 -5.34 27.88 -20.37
N GLU A 160 -6.02 28.93 -19.94
CA GLU A 160 -7.47 29.04 -20.10
C GLU A 160 -7.87 28.81 -21.56
N GLY A 161 -8.56 27.69 -21.82
CA GLY A 161 -8.99 27.29 -23.16
C GLY A 161 -8.14 26.23 -23.86
N ILE A 162 -7.07 25.70 -23.26
CA ILE A 162 -6.28 24.57 -23.78
C ILE A 162 -6.10 23.52 -22.69
N ASN A 163 -6.64 22.32 -22.90
CA ASN A 163 -6.48 21.21 -21.98
C ASN A 163 -5.19 20.44 -22.32
N VAL A 164 -4.32 20.32 -21.33
CA VAL A 164 -3.10 19.50 -21.37
C VAL A 164 -3.36 18.26 -20.51
N GLY A 165 -3.34 17.08 -21.10
CA GLY A 165 -3.60 15.81 -20.40
C GLY A 165 -2.41 14.88 -20.49
N LEU A 166 -1.92 14.42 -19.36
CA LEU A 166 -0.86 13.42 -19.28
C LEU A 166 -1.48 12.02 -19.30
N THR A 167 -0.87 11.09 -20.03
CA THR A 167 -1.22 9.66 -20.07
C THR A 167 -0.02 8.84 -20.54
N GLY A 168 -0.20 7.57 -20.77
CA GLY A 168 0.85 6.63 -21.12
C GLY A 168 1.04 5.58 -20.03
N GLN A 169 1.91 4.61 -20.27
CA GLN A 169 2.12 3.51 -19.34
C GLN A 169 2.56 3.99 -17.95
N ALA A 170 3.49 4.96 -17.90
CA ALA A 170 4.01 5.49 -16.65
C ALA A 170 2.91 6.20 -15.82
N GLU A 171 2.07 7.02 -16.47
CA GLU A 171 0.96 7.71 -15.81
C GLU A 171 -0.14 6.74 -15.34
N ILE A 172 -0.47 5.72 -16.14
CA ILE A 172 -1.45 4.69 -15.76
C ILE A 172 -0.97 3.93 -14.52
N LEU A 173 0.31 3.58 -14.42
CA LEU A 173 0.87 2.90 -13.26
C LEU A 173 0.84 3.81 -12.02
N ARG A 174 1.19 5.09 -12.18
CA ARG A 174 1.10 6.09 -11.12
C ARG A 174 -0.33 6.21 -10.59
N GLU A 175 -1.30 6.42 -11.48
CA GLU A 175 -2.71 6.56 -11.10
C GLU A 175 -3.25 5.28 -10.45
N ALA A 176 -2.92 4.10 -10.99
CA ALA A 176 -3.31 2.83 -10.40
C ALA A 176 -2.76 2.65 -8.98
N THR A 177 -1.53 3.08 -8.76
CA THR A 177 -0.88 3.04 -7.43
C THR A 177 -1.58 3.99 -6.45
N ASP A 178 -1.83 5.23 -6.87
CA ASP A 178 -2.48 6.24 -6.03
C ASP A 178 -3.92 5.86 -5.69
N VAL A 179 -4.70 5.38 -6.69
CA VAL A 179 -6.07 4.86 -6.48
C VAL A 179 -6.07 3.66 -5.53
N SER A 180 -5.07 2.77 -5.64
CA SER A 180 -4.95 1.61 -4.75
C SER A 180 -4.65 2.03 -3.30
N LYS A 181 -3.75 2.98 -3.09
CA LYS A 181 -3.43 3.54 -1.76
C LYS A 181 -4.64 4.23 -1.13
N ASP A 182 -5.29 5.12 -1.88
CA ASP A 182 -6.50 5.82 -1.43
C ASP A 182 -7.66 4.86 -1.13
N GLY A 183 -7.81 3.83 -1.96
CA GLY A 183 -8.80 2.77 -1.80
C GLY A 183 -8.59 2.00 -0.49
N LEU A 184 -7.34 1.68 -0.14
CA LEU A 184 -7.00 1.02 1.12
C LEU A 184 -7.39 1.88 2.32
N VAL A 185 -6.96 3.15 2.34
CA VAL A 185 -7.27 4.08 3.44
C VAL A 185 -8.79 4.21 3.63
N ARG A 186 -9.55 4.35 2.54
CA ARG A 186 -11.02 4.40 2.59
C ARG A 186 -11.65 3.11 3.10
N ALA A 187 -11.14 1.96 2.64
CA ALA A 187 -11.62 0.65 3.09
C ALA A 187 -11.38 0.45 4.59
N GLU A 188 -10.20 0.79 5.09
CA GLU A 188 -9.87 0.71 6.52
C GLU A 188 -10.73 1.67 7.37
N LEU A 189 -10.94 2.91 6.88
CA LEU A 189 -11.75 3.91 7.56
C LEU A 189 -13.22 3.48 7.74
N ILE A 190 -13.72 2.62 6.87
CA ILE A 190 -15.07 2.04 6.93
C ILE A 190 -15.06 0.72 7.70
N ALA A 191 -14.13 -0.17 7.38
CA ALA A 191 -14.08 -1.52 7.93
C ALA A 191 -13.76 -1.54 9.44
N VAL A 192 -12.82 -0.69 9.90
CA VAL A 192 -12.43 -0.66 11.32
C VAL A 192 -13.58 -0.22 12.23
N PRO A 193 -14.32 0.88 11.99
CA PRO A 193 -15.47 1.24 12.82
C PRO A 193 -16.59 0.19 12.81
N ILE A 194 -16.88 -0.40 11.65
CA ILE A 194 -17.88 -1.48 11.54
C ILE A 194 -17.43 -2.68 12.36
N SER A 195 -16.17 -3.09 12.26
CA SER A 195 -15.61 -4.19 13.03
C SER A 195 -15.68 -3.93 14.52
N VAL A 196 -15.30 -2.73 14.98
CA VAL A 196 -15.41 -2.34 16.39
C VAL A 196 -16.85 -2.39 16.87
N PHE A 197 -17.79 -1.88 16.07
CA PHE A 197 -19.23 -1.93 16.40
C PHE A 197 -19.74 -3.37 16.53
N LEU A 198 -19.41 -4.25 15.59
CA LEU A 198 -19.79 -5.66 15.64
C LEU A 198 -19.14 -6.37 16.86
N LEU A 199 -17.88 -6.08 17.15
CA LEU A 199 -17.19 -6.61 18.31
C LEU A 199 -17.85 -6.16 19.62
N LEU A 200 -18.30 -4.90 19.70
CA LEU A 200 -19.07 -4.39 20.86
C LEU A 200 -20.39 -5.12 21.02
N LEU A 201 -21.11 -5.39 19.93
CA LEU A 201 -22.37 -6.16 19.98
C LEU A 201 -22.13 -7.60 20.47
N ILE A 202 -21.08 -8.25 19.98
CA ILE A 202 -20.76 -9.65 20.33
C ILE A 202 -20.27 -9.76 21.78
N PHE A 203 -19.39 -8.86 22.20
CA PHE A 203 -18.75 -8.98 23.51
C PHE A 203 -19.48 -8.23 24.63
N GLY A 204 -20.31 -7.23 24.30
CA GLY A 204 -21.03 -6.42 25.29
C GLY A 204 -20.11 -5.59 26.20
N SER A 205 -18.81 -5.49 25.90
CA SER A 205 -17.81 -4.80 26.70
C SER A 205 -16.77 -4.11 25.80
N LEU A 206 -16.51 -2.84 26.07
CA LEU A 206 -15.53 -2.05 25.32
C LEU A 206 -14.10 -2.61 25.45
N THR A 207 -13.73 -3.06 26.63
CA THR A 207 -12.40 -3.65 26.88
C THR A 207 -12.19 -4.96 26.14
N ALA A 208 -13.22 -5.81 26.06
CA ALA A 208 -13.15 -7.07 25.32
C ALA A 208 -13.15 -6.83 23.80
N ALA A 209 -13.87 -5.81 23.32
CA ALA A 209 -13.89 -5.42 21.89
C ALA A 209 -12.59 -4.73 21.46
N ALA A 210 -11.96 -3.95 22.34
CA ALA A 210 -10.72 -3.25 22.02
C ALA A 210 -9.53 -4.20 21.83
N LEU A 211 -9.50 -5.33 22.54
CA LEU A 211 -8.36 -6.26 22.49
C LEU A 211 -8.07 -6.82 21.09
N PRO A 212 -9.05 -7.35 20.32
CA PRO A 212 -8.83 -7.79 18.94
C PRO A 212 -8.31 -6.68 18.03
N VAL A 213 -8.83 -5.46 18.17
CA VAL A 213 -8.44 -4.30 17.36
C VAL A 213 -6.98 -3.92 17.64
N VAL A 214 -6.60 -3.82 18.92
CA VAL A 214 -5.22 -3.53 19.31
C VAL A 214 -4.26 -4.61 18.78
N LEU A 215 -4.64 -5.89 18.90
CA LEU A 215 -3.84 -6.98 18.34
C LEU A 215 -3.77 -6.91 16.81
N GLY A 216 -4.86 -6.54 16.14
CA GLY A 216 -4.88 -6.32 14.70
C GLY A 216 -3.90 -5.23 14.25
N VAL A 217 -3.95 -4.08 14.90
CA VAL A 217 -3.03 -2.96 14.63
C VAL A 217 -1.57 -3.37 14.87
N LEU A 218 -1.28 -4.06 15.99
CA LEU A 218 0.07 -4.55 16.28
C LEU A 218 0.55 -5.56 15.23
N CYS A 219 -0.35 -6.41 14.74
CA CYS A 219 -0.05 -7.40 13.71
C CYS A 219 0.26 -6.71 12.38
N SER A 220 -0.53 -5.71 11.97
CA SER A 220 -0.30 -4.90 10.78
C SER A 220 1.03 -4.16 10.87
N LEU A 221 1.34 -3.49 11.98
CA LEU A 221 2.62 -2.82 12.18
C LEU A 221 3.81 -3.80 12.14
N SER A 222 3.64 -4.99 12.71
CA SER A 222 4.66 -6.04 12.64
C SER A 222 4.87 -6.53 11.20
N SER A 223 3.81 -6.62 10.41
CA SER A 223 3.89 -7.02 9.00
C SER A 223 4.59 -5.97 8.16
N LEU A 224 4.34 -4.67 8.41
CA LEU A 224 5.07 -3.58 7.74
C LEU A 224 6.56 -3.61 8.07
N LEU A 225 6.93 -3.91 9.32
CA LEU A 225 8.32 -4.08 9.70
C LEU A 225 8.98 -5.25 8.96
N VAL A 226 8.28 -6.38 8.83
CA VAL A 226 8.78 -7.53 8.07
C VAL A 226 8.93 -7.17 6.58
N MET A 227 7.95 -6.49 5.99
CA MET A 227 8.04 -6.01 4.61
C MET A 227 9.25 -5.11 4.41
N ARG A 228 9.46 -4.15 5.31
CA ARG A 228 10.64 -3.25 5.25
C ARG A 228 11.96 -4.00 5.33
N LEU A 229 12.03 -5.05 6.12
CA LEU A 229 13.21 -5.91 6.16
C LEU A 229 13.39 -6.71 4.87
N LEU A 230 12.30 -7.15 4.23
CA LEU A 230 12.35 -7.88 2.96
C LEU A 230 12.84 -6.99 1.81
N THR A 231 12.49 -5.69 1.80
CA THR A 231 12.99 -4.75 0.78
C THR A 231 14.52 -4.58 0.79
N MET A 232 15.21 -5.07 1.83
CA MET A 232 16.68 -5.09 1.86
C MET A 232 17.29 -6.21 0.99
N TRP A 233 16.51 -7.20 0.60
CA TRP A 233 16.99 -8.39 -0.13
C TRP A 233 16.25 -8.67 -1.43
N MET A 234 15.07 -8.12 -1.59
CA MET A 234 14.23 -8.34 -2.78
C MET A 234 13.32 -7.13 -3.03
N ASP A 235 12.95 -6.94 -4.28
CA ASP A 235 11.95 -5.95 -4.65
C ASP A 235 10.58 -6.39 -4.14
N VAL A 236 9.89 -5.47 -3.47
CA VAL A 236 8.56 -5.69 -2.91
C VAL A 236 7.60 -4.71 -3.56
N SER A 237 6.53 -5.24 -4.14
CA SER A 237 5.53 -4.42 -4.84
C SER A 237 4.73 -3.56 -3.87
N VAL A 238 4.43 -2.33 -4.28
CA VAL A 238 3.52 -1.44 -3.55
C VAL A 238 2.13 -2.07 -3.34
N PHE A 239 1.69 -2.94 -4.25
CA PHE A 239 0.42 -3.66 -4.14
C PHE A 239 0.42 -4.74 -3.04
N ALA A 240 1.60 -5.27 -2.69
CA ALA A 240 1.76 -6.17 -1.56
C ALA A 240 1.38 -5.51 -0.23
N LEU A 241 1.61 -4.20 -0.10
CA LEU A 241 1.24 -3.42 1.08
C LEU A 241 -0.26 -3.60 1.42
N ASN A 242 -1.12 -3.44 0.43
CA ASN A 242 -2.57 -3.54 0.60
C ASN A 242 -3.01 -4.95 1.01
N LEU A 243 -2.43 -5.97 0.38
CA LEU A 243 -2.72 -7.36 0.66
C LEU A 243 -2.27 -7.76 2.07
N VAL A 244 -1.03 -7.42 2.42
CA VAL A 244 -0.41 -7.80 3.70
C VAL A 244 -1.08 -7.09 4.87
N THR A 245 -1.34 -5.78 4.79
CA THR A 245 -1.99 -5.04 5.87
C THR A 245 -3.44 -5.50 6.08
N GLY A 246 -4.21 -5.67 5.01
CA GLY A 246 -5.58 -6.16 5.07
C GLY A 246 -5.68 -7.58 5.65
N LEU A 247 -4.83 -8.51 5.18
CA LEU A 247 -4.77 -9.88 5.72
C LEU A 247 -4.30 -9.89 7.18
N ALA A 248 -3.27 -9.13 7.53
CA ALA A 248 -2.75 -9.08 8.89
C ALA A 248 -3.82 -8.59 9.88
N LEU A 249 -4.53 -7.51 9.53
CA LEU A 249 -5.61 -6.97 10.36
C LEU A 249 -6.77 -7.97 10.49
N GLY A 250 -7.26 -8.50 9.37
CA GLY A 250 -8.40 -9.42 9.35
C GLY A 250 -8.12 -10.70 10.12
N LEU A 251 -7.00 -11.38 9.83
CA LEU A 251 -6.63 -12.62 10.49
C LEU A 251 -6.35 -12.44 12.00
N ALA A 252 -5.73 -11.30 12.36
CA ALA A 252 -5.48 -11.02 13.78
C ALA A 252 -6.79 -10.83 14.56
N ILE A 253 -7.78 -10.13 13.97
CA ILE A 253 -9.11 -9.99 14.58
C ILE A 253 -9.78 -11.36 14.69
N ASP A 254 -9.83 -12.16 13.64
CA ASP A 254 -10.48 -13.47 13.62
C ASP A 254 -9.88 -14.43 14.64
N TYR A 255 -8.55 -14.51 14.73
CA TYR A 255 -7.89 -15.38 15.69
C TYR A 255 -8.05 -14.88 17.13
N SER A 256 -8.06 -13.57 17.34
CA SER A 256 -8.35 -12.97 18.64
C SER A 256 -9.76 -13.31 19.13
N LEU A 257 -10.73 -13.22 18.22
CA LEU A 257 -12.12 -13.60 18.49
C LEU A 257 -12.23 -15.04 18.95
N LEU A 258 -11.55 -15.96 18.26
CA LEU A 258 -11.57 -17.37 18.60
C LEU A 258 -10.96 -17.64 19.99
N ILE A 259 -9.86 -16.97 20.32
CA ILE A 259 -9.21 -17.08 21.64
C ILE A 259 -10.12 -16.51 22.73
N ILE A 260 -10.68 -15.32 22.52
CA ILE A 260 -11.55 -14.67 23.54
C ILE A 260 -12.84 -15.48 23.75
N ALA A 261 -13.44 -16.02 22.68
CA ALA A 261 -14.62 -16.88 22.82
C ALA A 261 -14.35 -18.10 23.69
N ARG A 262 -13.21 -18.79 23.46
CA ARG A 262 -12.79 -19.95 24.27
C ARG A 262 -12.46 -19.58 25.71
N TYR A 263 -11.82 -18.44 25.91
CA TYR A 263 -11.54 -17.90 27.23
C TYR A 263 -12.83 -17.65 27.99
N ARG A 264 -13.82 -16.98 27.42
CA ARG A 264 -15.12 -16.69 28.04
C ARG A 264 -15.93 -17.97 28.30
N GLU A 265 -15.92 -18.92 27.36
CA GLU A 265 -16.57 -20.22 27.52
C GLU A 265 -16.01 -20.96 28.76
N THR A 266 -14.69 -20.94 28.94
CA THR A 266 -14.04 -21.60 30.08
C THR A 266 -14.38 -20.92 31.39
N LEU A 267 -14.41 -19.60 31.45
CA LEU A 267 -14.72 -18.84 32.66
C LEU A 267 -16.20 -18.90 33.04
N SER A 268 -17.10 -18.95 32.07
CA SER A 268 -18.55 -19.00 32.34
C SER A 268 -19.00 -20.29 33.07
N ALA A 269 -18.15 -21.29 33.09
CA ALA A 269 -18.37 -22.56 33.83
C ALA A 269 -17.88 -22.53 35.28
N ILE A 270 -17.31 -21.41 35.76
CA ILE A 270 -16.73 -21.28 37.10
C ILE A 270 -17.50 -20.19 37.86
N ASP A 271 -18.10 -20.56 38.99
CA ASP A 271 -18.71 -19.61 39.91
C ASP A 271 -17.61 -18.98 40.76
N ASP A 272 -17.52 -17.63 40.77
CA ASP A 272 -16.54 -16.83 41.52
C ASP A 272 -15.07 -17.16 41.19
N PRO A 273 -14.62 -16.84 39.92
CA PRO A 273 -13.30 -17.22 39.45
C PRO A 273 -12.17 -16.48 40.18
N THR A 274 -11.15 -17.21 40.56
CA THR A 274 -9.92 -16.71 41.19
C THR A 274 -8.90 -16.25 40.12
N ASP A 275 -7.85 -15.50 40.52
CA ASP A 275 -6.75 -15.10 39.64
C ASP A 275 -6.08 -16.30 38.94
N GLU A 276 -6.02 -17.43 39.61
CA GLU A 276 -5.47 -18.67 39.05
C GLU A 276 -6.39 -19.24 37.96
N ASP A 277 -7.71 -19.12 38.10
CA ASP A 277 -8.69 -19.58 37.11
C ASP A 277 -8.65 -18.72 35.86
N TYR A 278 -8.49 -17.39 35.98
CA TYR A 278 -8.24 -16.49 34.83
C TYR A 278 -6.98 -16.89 34.08
N ARG A 279 -5.90 -17.20 34.80
CA ARG A 279 -4.64 -17.63 34.16
C ARG A 279 -4.81 -18.96 33.42
N ARG A 280 -5.42 -19.96 34.06
CA ARG A 280 -5.68 -21.28 33.48
C ARG A 280 -6.59 -21.20 32.27
N ALA A 281 -7.65 -20.40 32.34
CA ALA A 281 -8.57 -20.19 31.21
C ALA A 281 -7.85 -19.57 30.00
N SER A 282 -6.97 -18.60 30.25
CA SER A 282 -6.17 -17.98 29.14
C SER A 282 -5.19 -18.97 28.51
N GLU A 283 -4.46 -19.74 29.35
CA GLU A 283 -3.53 -20.77 28.84
C GLU A 283 -4.27 -21.87 28.07
N TYR A 284 -5.43 -22.30 28.55
CA TYR A 284 -6.27 -23.29 27.90
C TYR A 284 -6.77 -22.77 26.53
N ALA A 285 -7.31 -21.56 26.48
CA ALA A 285 -7.83 -20.94 25.27
C ALA A 285 -6.73 -20.87 24.18
N VAL A 286 -5.54 -20.36 24.53
CA VAL A 286 -4.40 -20.27 23.61
C VAL A 286 -3.97 -21.67 23.14
N ARG A 287 -3.81 -22.62 24.06
CA ARG A 287 -3.40 -23.99 23.69
C ARG A 287 -4.40 -24.67 22.76
N ARG A 288 -5.69 -24.50 23.02
CA ARG A 288 -6.76 -25.11 22.20
C ARG A 288 -6.85 -24.51 20.81
N THR A 289 -6.65 -23.19 20.69
CA THR A 289 -6.72 -22.46 19.42
C THR A 289 -5.46 -22.61 18.58
N ARG A 290 -4.29 -22.82 19.23
CA ARG A 290 -2.99 -22.89 18.56
C ARG A 290 -2.95 -23.81 17.34
N ARG A 291 -3.55 -25.00 17.44
CA ARG A 291 -3.55 -25.97 16.33
C ARG A 291 -4.32 -25.42 15.13
N THR A 292 -5.48 -24.84 15.37
CA THR A 292 -6.31 -24.23 14.31
C THR A 292 -5.56 -23.09 13.62
N VAL A 293 -4.96 -22.20 14.41
CA VAL A 293 -4.16 -21.06 13.87
C VAL A 293 -3.00 -21.56 13.03
N ILE A 294 -2.22 -22.53 13.51
CA ILE A 294 -1.07 -23.08 12.75
C ILE A 294 -1.52 -23.70 11.43
N ILE A 295 -2.58 -24.50 11.44
CA ILE A 295 -3.07 -25.16 10.21
C ILE A 295 -3.59 -24.12 9.23
N SER A 296 -4.38 -23.16 9.68
CA SER A 296 -4.92 -22.08 8.84
C SER A 296 -3.81 -21.22 8.25
N THR A 297 -2.83 -20.81 9.05
CA THR A 297 -1.67 -20.04 8.59
C THR A 297 -0.85 -20.84 7.56
N ALA A 298 -0.60 -22.12 7.81
CA ALA A 298 0.11 -22.98 6.87
C ALA A 298 -0.65 -23.11 5.53
N THR A 299 -1.97 -23.25 5.57
CA THR A 299 -2.80 -23.31 4.37
C THR A 299 -2.71 -22.02 3.55
N ILE A 300 -2.81 -20.86 4.21
CA ILE A 300 -2.68 -19.55 3.55
C ILE A 300 -1.27 -19.39 2.97
N ALA A 301 -0.23 -19.73 3.75
CA ALA A 301 1.16 -19.64 3.30
C ALA A 301 1.43 -20.52 2.06
N ILE A 302 0.87 -21.73 2.01
CA ILE A 302 0.98 -22.62 0.85
C ILE A 302 0.24 -22.05 -0.36
N ALA A 303 -0.97 -21.51 -0.14
CA ALA A 303 -1.78 -20.91 -1.21
C ALA A 303 -1.09 -19.68 -1.83
N LEU A 304 -0.58 -18.77 -0.99
CA LEU A 304 0.17 -17.59 -1.44
C LEU A 304 1.53 -17.98 -2.01
N GLY A 305 2.22 -18.96 -1.43
CA GLY A 305 3.47 -19.49 -1.94
C GLY A 305 3.38 -20.07 -3.36
N GLY A 306 2.18 -20.47 -3.79
CA GLY A 306 1.91 -20.86 -5.18
C GLY A 306 2.12 -19.71 -6.18
N ALA A 307 1.93 -18.46 -5.76
CA ALA A 307 2.18 -17.30 -6.61
C ALA A 307 3.67 -17.15 -6.99
N LEU A 308 4.59 -17.63 -6.12
CA LEU A 308 6.03 -17.61 -6.40
C LEU A 308 6.44 -18.55 -7.57
N MET A 309 5.55 -19.45 -7.98
CA MET A 309 5.80 -20.37 -9.12
C MET A 309 5.45 -19.72 -10.46
N ILE A 310 4.87 -18.51 -10.46
CA ILE A 310 4.50 -17.79 -11.68
C ILE A 310 5.65 -16.84 -12.03
N ASP A 311 6.11 -16.90 -13.28
CA ASP A 311 7.24 -16.10 -13.79
C ASP A 311 6.83 -14.66 -14.15
N LEU A 312 6.08 -13.99 -13.26
CA LEU A 312 5.78 -12.57 -13.36
C LEU A 312 6.39 -11.87 -12.14
N GLY A 313 7.29 -10.92 -12.38
CA GLY A 313 7.98 -10.16 -11.32
C GLY A 313 6.99 -9.57 -10.31
N TYR A 314 5.91 -8.99 -10.79
CA TYR A 314 4.82 -8.45 -9.98
C TYR A 314 4.21 -9.49 -9.01
N LEU A 315 3.92 -10.72 -9.46
CA LEU A 315 3.34 -11.76 -8.60
C LEU A 315 4.36 -12.36 -7.62
N ARG A 316 5.65 -12.29 -7.94
CA ARG A 316 6.73 -12.73 -7.02
C ARG A 316 7.01 -11.71 -5.92
N SER A 317 6.70 -10.43 -6.17
CA SER A 317 6.94 -9.32 -5.23
C SER A 317 5.76 -9.05 -4.29
N ILE A 318 4.62 -9.75 -4.45
CA ILE A 318 3.46 -9.75 -3.55
C ILE A 318 3.64 -10.80 -2.45
#